data_811d7557c9e57a799a5991755902b1b5
#
_entry.id   811d7557c9e57a799a5991755902b1b5
#
_cell.length_a   1.000
_cell.length_b   1.000
_cell.length_c   1.000
_cell.angle_alpha   90.00
_cell.angle_beta   90.00
_cell.angle_gamma   90.00
#
_symmetry.space_group_name_H-M   'P 1'
#
loop_
_entity.id
_entity.type
_entity.pdbx_description
1 polymer ?
#
loop_
_entity_poly.entity_id
_entity_poly.type
_entity_poly.pdbx_seq_one_letter_code
_entity_poly.pdbx_strand_id
1 'polypeptide(L)'
;MAKRPLGINVYDAARERIAWTFDNFPRISVSFSGGKDSTVMLHMVMDEAIKRGRKVGVLFVDLEGQYKLTIDHIQEMYDLYAEHVEPYWVALPIALRNAVSQYEPKWTCWGDGADWIRQPPPMAI
;
A
#
# COMPACT_ATOMS: atom_id res chain seq x y z
N MET A 1 16.38 6.65 23.36
CA MET A 1 17.47 5.85 22.77
C MET A 1 18.32 6.75 21.88
N ALA A 2 19.64 6.78 22.08
CA ALA A 2 20.53 7.58 21.26
C ALA A 2 20.61 7.05 19.81
N LYS A 3 20.54 7.93 18.82
CA LYS A 3 20.72 7.57 17.41
C LYS A 3 22.18 7.18 17.17
N ARG A 4 22.42 6.05 16.55
CA ARG A 4 23.75 5.58 16.16
C ARG A 4 23.92 5.69 14.65
N PRO A 5 24.81 6.55 14.15
CA PRO A 5 25.12 6.59 12.72
C PRO A 5 25.73 5.29 12.25
N LEU A 6 25.27 4.78 11.12
CA LEU A 6 25.73 3.51 10.55
C LEU A 6 26.80 3.67 9.46
N GLY A 7 27.13 4.91 9.06
CA GLY A 7 28.08 5.18 7.99
C GLY A 7 27.56 4.85 6.58
N ILE A 8 26.26 4.59 6.46
CA ILE A 8 25.58 4.29 5.20
C ILE A 8 24.34 5.19 5.06
N ASN A 9 24.03 5.67 3.85
CA ASN A 9 22.84 6.48 3.62
C ASN A 9 21.56 5.63 3.64
N VAL A 10 20.42 6.27 3.79
CA VAL A 10 19.11 5.59 3.92
C VAL A 10 18.75 4.79 2.67
N TYR A 11 19.07 5.30 1.48
CA TYR A 11 18.77 4.63 0.23
C TYR A 11 19.53 3.30 0.10
N ASP A 12 20.86 3.33 0.32
CA ASP A 12 21.67 2.13 0.23
C ASP A 12 21.31 1.11 1.33
N ALA A 13 21.05 1.58 2.54
CA ALA A 13 20.59 0.71 3.64
C ALA A 13 19.24 0.05 3.32
N ALA A 14 18.31 0.78 2.70
CA ALA A 14 17.02 0.23 2.28
C ALA A 14 17.19 -0.81 1.17
N ARG A 15 18.04 -0.54 0.19
CA ARG A 15 18.34 -1.51 -0.89
C ARG A 15 18.93 -2.81 -0.37
N GLU A 16 19.88 -2.73 0.54
CA GLU A 16 20.47 -3.92 1.18
C GLU A 16 19.41 -4.75 1.92
N ARG A 17 18.54 -4.07 2.66
CA ARG A 17 17.46 -4.72 3.41
C ARG A 17 16.42 -5.38 2.50
N ILE A 18 16.05 -4.72 1.40
CA ILE A 18 15.14 -5.27 0.41
C ILE A 18 15.76 -6.51 -0.25
N ALA A 19 17.01 -6.43 -0.70
CA ALA A 19 17.72 -7.57 -1.27
C ALA A 19 17.78 -8.75 -0.30
N TRP A 20 18.11 -8.49 0.97
CA TRP A 20 18.11 -9.50 2.01
C TRP A 20 16.72 -10.15 2.19
N THR A 21 15.66 -9.37 2.13
CA THR A 21 14.29 -9.88 2.24
C THR A 21 13.96 -10.83 1.07
N PHE A 22 14.32 -10.46 -0.15
CA PHE A 22 14.15 -11.34 -1.32
C PHE A 22 14.99 -12.62 -1.22
N ASP A 23 16.19 -12.56 -0.65
CA ASP A 23 17.05 -13.71 -0.45
C ASP A 23 16.50 -14.71 0.55
N ASN A 24 15.76 -14.25 1.54
CA ASN A 24 15.33 -15.05 2.68
C ASN A 24 13.85 -15.46 2.67
N PHE A 25 13.01 -14.82 1.87
CA PHE A 25 11.57 -15.09 1.84
C PHE A 25 11.10 -15.42 0.41
N PRO A 26 10.42 -16.57 0.23
CA PRO A 26 9.92 -16.97 -1.08
C PRO A 26 8.68 -16.15 -1.52
N ARG A 27 7.93 -15.62 -0.56
CA ARG A 27 6.75 -14.77 -0.81
C ARG A 27 6.88 -13.48 -0.03
N ILE A 28 6.66 -12.36 -0.72
CA ILE A 28 6.81 -11.02 -0.17
C ILE A 28 5.55 -10.22 -0.51
N SER A 29 5.11 -9.42 0.45
CA SER A 29 4.06 -8.44 0.23
C SER A 29 4.48 -7.06 0.74
N VAL A 30 3.90 -6.03 0.12
CA VAL A 30 4.11 -4.63 0.49
C VAL A 30 2.75 -4.02 0.81
N SER A 31 2.65 -3.38 1.97
CA SER A 31 1.52 -2.50 2.28
C SER A 31 1.75 -1.15 1.60
N PHE A 32 0.78 -0.74 0.79
CA PHE A 32 0.88 0.46 -0.03
C PHE A 32 -0.26 1.41 0.27
N SER A 33 0.04 2.57 0.81
CA SER A 33 -0.98 3.58 1.18
C SER A 33 -1.25 4.63 0.10
N GLY A 34 -0.41 4.68 -0.94
CA GLY A 34 -0.46 5.72 -1.97
C GLY A 34 0.22 7.03 -1.56
N GLY A 35 0.78 7.12 -0.35
CA GLY A 35 1.57 8.26 0.09
C GLY A 35 2.98 8.28 -0.52
N LYS A 36 3.68 9.41 -0.39
CA LYS A 36 5.02 9.58 -0.99
C LYS A 36 6.05 8.56 -0.51
N ASP A 37 6.06 8.26 0.79
CA ASP A 37 7.06 7.37 1.37
C ASP A 37 6.80 5.90 0.98
N SER A 38 5.55 5.48 1.01
CA SER A 38 5.17 4.13 0.55
C SER A 38 5.36 3.96 -0.96
N THR A 39 5.21 5.02 -1.74
CA THR A 39 5.48 5.01 -3.18
C THR A 39 6.97 4.81 -3.46
N VAL A 40 7.85 5.51 -2.75
CA VAL A 40 9.31 5.31 -2.86
C VAL A 40 9.68 3.86 -2.52
N MET A 41 9.15 3.35 -1.41
CA MET A 41 9.39 1.96 -1.01
C MET A 41 8.87 0.98 -2.08
N LEU A 42 7.69 1.21 -2.63
CA LEU A 42 7.13 0.38 -3.69
C LEU A 42 8.06 0.32 -4.90
N HIS A 43 8.54 1.48 -5.40
CA HIS A 43 9.48 1.53 -6.52
C HIS A 43 10.75 0.74 -6.23
N MET A 44 11.33 0.89 -5.05
CA MET A 44 12.55 0.17 -4.66
C MET A 44 12.34 -1.35 -4.60
N VAL A 45 11.19 -1.79 -4.06
CA VAL A 45 10.85 -3.22 -3.99
C VAL A 45 10.59 -3.76 -5.40
N MET A 46 9.89 -3.02 -6.24
CA MET A 46 9.60 -3.44 -7.62
C MET A 46 10.85 -3.49 -8.49
N ASP A 47 11.80 -2.58 -8.31
CA ASP A 47 13.12 -2.66 -8.98
C ASP A 47 13.80 -4.00 -8.69
N GLU A 48 13.81 -4.42 -7.43
CA GLU A 48 14.40 -5.70 -7.04
C GLU A 48 13.59 -6.89 -7.55
N ALA A 49 12.27 -6.82 -7.52
CA ALA A 49 11.37 -7.86 -8.03
C ALA A 49 11.57 -8.08 -9.54
N ILE A 50 11.62 -7.01 -10.32
CA ILE A 50 11.85 -7.05 -11.77
C ILE A 50 13.21 -7.68 -12.08
N LYS A 51 14.26 -7.24 -11.39
CA LYS A 51 15.63 -7.74 -11.52
C LYS A 51 15.72 -9.25 -11.27
N ARG A 52 14.90 -9.77 -10.36
CA ARG A 52 14.86 -11.19 -9.99
C ARG A 52 13.79 -11.99 -10.72
N GLY A 53 12.97 -11.37 -11.55
CA GLY A 53 11.85 -12.02 -12.24
C GLY A 53 10.77 -12.55 -11.28
N ARG A 54 10.55 -11.87 -10.14
CA ARG A 54 9.61 -12.29 -9.10
C ARG A 54 8.39 -11.39 -9.04
N LYS A 55 7.28 -11.96 -8.54
CA LYS A 55 6.06 -11.22 -8.21
C LYS A 55 6.02 -10.87 -6.74
N VAL A 56 5.38 -9.74 -6.43
CA VAL A 56 5.18 -9.23 -5.07
C VAL A 56 3.70 -8.91 -4.86
N GLY A 57 3.15 -9.34 -3.74
CA GLY A 57 1.82 -8.94 -3.30
C GLY A 57 1.83 -7.47 -2.90
N VAL A 58 0.91 -6.67 -3.43
CA VAL A 58 0.77 -5.26 -3.04
C VAL A 58 -0.62 -5.05 -2.45
N LEU A 59 -0.65 -4.76 -1.16
CA LEU A 59 -1.86 -4.60 -0.38
C LEU A 59 -2.21 -3.11 -0.23
N PHE A 60 -3.38 -2.74 -0.69
CA PHE A 60 -4.00 -1.45 -0.41
C PHE A 60 -5.31 -1.66 0.35
N VAL A 61 -5.43 -1.03 1.51
CA VAL A 61 -6.68 -1.01 2.28
C VAL A 61 -7.43 0.27 1.95
N ASP A 62 -8.50 0.11 1.21
CA ASP A 62 -9.35 1.22 0.75
C ASP A 62 -10.39 1.56 1.82
N LEU A 63 -10.30 2.76 2.36
CA LEU A 63 -11.20 3.25 3.41
C LEU A 63 -12.36 4.07 2.85
N GLU A 64 -12.73 3.89 1.58
CA GLU A 64 -13.85 4.56 0.89
C GLU A 64 -13.64 6.08 0.74
N GLY A 65 -13.49 6.82 1.84
CA GLY A 65 -13.29 8.26 1.89
C GLY A 65 -11.87 8.71 1.53
N GLN A 66 -11.32 8.22 0.43
CA GLN A 66 -9.98 8.57 -0.07
C GLN A 66 -10.06 9.70 -1.09
N TYR A 67 -9.01 10.53 -1.17
CA TYR A 67 -8.89 11.51 -2.23
C TYR A 67 -8.82 10.83 -3.61
N LYS A 68 -9.50 11.41 -4.59
CA LYS A 68 -9.49 10.88 -5.96
C LYS A 68 -8.08 10.71 -6.51
N LEU A 69 -7.21 11.71 -6.32
CA LEU A 69 -5.82 11.65 -6.77
C LEU A 69 -5.02 10.50 -6.12
N THR A 70 -5.33 10.17 -4.87
CA THR A 70 -4.70 9.02 -4.19
C THR A 70 -5.13 7.71 -4.85
N ILE A 71 -6.41 7.55 -5.12
CA ILE A 71 -6.96 6.36 -5.78
C ILE A 71 -6.39 6.23 -7.21
N ASP A 72 -6.37 7.32 -7.97
CA ASP A 72 -5.80 7.33 -9.31
C ASP A 72 -4.31 6.93 -9.30
N HIS A 73 -3.54 7.47 -8.35
CA HIS A 73 -2.13 7.13 -8.18
C HIS A 73 -1.91 5.65 -7.85
N ILE A 74 -2.73 5.09 -6.97
CA ILE A 74 -2.63 3.66 -6.61
C ILE A 74 -2.91 2.79 -7.84
N GLN A 75 -3.93 3.13 -8.60
CA GLN A 75 -4.25 2.43 -9.85
C GLN A 75 -3.10 2.52 -10.86
N GLU A 76 -2.52 3.72 -11.03
CA GLU A 76 -1.36 3.91 -11.90
C GLU A 76 -0.17 3.03 -11.49
N MET A 77 0.09 2.90 -10.19
CA MET A 77 1.19 2.05 -9.70
C MET A 77 0.91 0.56 -9.95
N TYR A 78 -0.32 0.12 -9.76
CA TYR A 78 -0.71 -1.26 -10.09
C TYR A 78 -0.57 -1.55 -11.58
N ASP A 79 -0.97 -0.61 -12.43
CA ASP A 79 -0.87 -0.75 -13.89
C ASP A 79 0.59 -0.72 -14.36
N LEU A 80 1.39 0.18 -13.78
CA LEU A 80 2.83 0.31 -14.10
C LEU A 80 3.59 -0.99 -13.84
N TYR A 81 3.27 -1.68 -12.77
CA TYR A 81 3.95 -2.91 -12.33
C TYR A 81 3.12 -4.18 -12.52
N ALA A 82 2.12 -4.15 -13.40
CA ALA A 82 1.13 -5.22 -13.57
C ALA A 82 1.74 -6.62 -13.74
N GLU A 83 2.87 -6.73 -14.43
CA GLU A 83 3.55 -8.03 -14.66
C GLU A 83 4.20 -8.61 -13.39
N HIS A 84 4.50 -7.76 -12.40
CA HIS A 84 5.24 -8.14 -11.19
C HIS A 84 4.43 -7.91 -9.91
N VAL A 85 3.21 -7.40 -10.01
CA VAL A 85 2.31 -7.15 -8.87
C VAL A 85 1.21 -8.21 -8.83
N GLU A 86 1.01 -8.78 -7.64
CA GLU A 86 -0.24 -9.45 -7.28
C GLU A 86 -1.08 -8.43 -6.49
N PRO A 87 -2.15 -7.85 -7.08
CA PRO A 87 -2.89 -6.78 -6.43
C PRO A 87 -3.86 -7.31 -5.38
N TYR A 88 -3.83 -6.69 -4.21
CA TYR A 88 -4.80 -6.91 -3.13
C TYR A 88 -5.42 -5.56 -2.75
N TRP A 89 -6.50 -5.20 -3.42
CA TRP A 89 -7.28 -4.01 -3.12
C TRP A 89 -8.43 -4.41 -2.21
N VAL A 90 -8.36 -4.02 -0.94
CA VAL A 90 -9.32 -4.44 0.07
C VAL A 90 -10.32 -3.32 0.34
N ALA A 91 -11.58 -3.56 0.02
CA ALA A 91 -12.71 -2.66 0.24
C ALA A 91 -13.78 -3.36 1.09
N LEU A 92 -13.44 -3.62 2.35
CA LEU A 92 -14.31 -4.33 3.30
C LEU A 92 -14.82 -3.38 4.39
N PRO A 93 -15.98 -3.68 5.00
CA PRO A 93 -16.49 -2.89 6.11
C PRO A 93 -15.50 -2.81 7.27
N ILE A 94 -15.07 -1.59 7.58
CA ILE A 94 -14.15 -1.31 8.70
C ILE A 94 -14.71 -0.13 9.48
N ALA A 95 -14.87 -0.31 10.80
CA ALA A 95 -15.28 0.77 11.69
C ALA A 95 -14.08 1.68 12.00
N LEU A 96 -14.18 2.94 11.61
CA LEU A 96 -13.18 3.96 11.79
C LEU A 96 -13.60 4.99 12.81
N ARG A 97 -12.62 5.64 13.44
CA ARG A 97 -12.90 6.80 14.30
C ARG A 97 -13.28 8.00 13.42
N ASN A 98 -14.42 8.60 13.74
CA ASN A 98 -14.86 9.81 13.07
C ASN A 98 -14.30 11.04 13.82
N ALA A 99 -13.30 11.68 13.23
CA ALA A 99 -12.63 12.84 13.83
C ALA A 99 -13.43 14.15 13.67
N VAL A 100 -14.47 14.17 12.83
CA VAL A 100 -15.23 15.39 12.52
C VAL A 100 -16.55 15.49 13.29
N SER A 101 -16.96 14.46 14.00
CA SER A 101 -18.18 14.46 14.78
C SER A 101 -18.01 13.79 16.14
N GLN A 102 -18.39 14.52 17.20
CA GLN A 102 -18.50 13.95 18.55
C GLN A 102 -19.80 13.18 18.77
N TYR A 103 -20.81 13.42 17.94
CA TYR A 103 -22.14 12.79 18.03
C TYR A 103 -22.17 11.43 17.33
N GLU A 104 -21.36 11.29 16.29
CA GLU A 104 -21.13 10.05 15.55
C GLU A 104 -19.64 9.70 15.61
N PRO A 105 -19.17 9.14 16.74
CA PRO A 105 -17.72 8.96 16.97
C PRO A 105 -17.09 7.87 16.11
N LYS A 106 -17.91 7.07 15.44
CA LYS A 106 -17.46 6.00 14.53
C LYS A 106 -18.15 6.11 13.20
N TRP A 107 -17.41 5.75 12.16
CA TRP A 107 -17.91 5.61 10.80
C TRP A 107 -17.45 4.27 10.23
N THR A 108 -18.33 3.57 9.54
CA THR A 108 -17.99 2.31 8.89
C THR A 108 -17.89 2.54 7.40
N CYS A 109 -16.66 2.42 6.85
CA CYS A 109 -16.48 2.42 5.40
C CYS A 109 -17.05 1.13 4.80
N TRP A 110 -17.50 1.21 3.56
CA TRP A 110 -18.07 0.09 2.81
C TRP A 110 -19.21 -0.64 3.55
N GLY A 111 -19.98 0.11 4.35
CA GLY A 111 -21.08 -0.44 5.15
C GLY A 111 -22.15 -1.09 4.28
N ASP A 112 -22.66 -2.23 4.72
CA ASP A 112 -23.75 -2.93 4.03
C ASP A 112 -25.02 -2.08 4.02
N GLY A 113 -25.62 -1.91 2.85
CA GLY A 113 -26.84 -1.14 2.65
C GLY A 113 -26.68 0.38 2.79
N ALA A 114 -25.45 0.88 2.90
CA ALA A 114 -25.17 2.31 2.91
C ALA A 114 -24.93 2.84 1.49
N ASP A 115 -25.19 4.13 1.29
CA ASP A 115 -24.78 4.83 0.07
C ASP A 115 -23.29 5.14 0.15
N TRP A 116 -22.50 4.43 -0.64
CA TRP A 116 -21.05 4.61 -0.67
C TRP A 116 -20.66 5.91 -1.38
N ILE A 117 -19.60 6.55 -0.91
CA ILE A 117 -19.05 7.79 -1.50
C ILE A 117 -18.62 7.56 -2.96
N ARG A 118 -18.12 6.38 -3.27
CA ARG A 118 -17.75 5.92 -4.61
C ARG A 118 -17.86 4.41 -4.70
N GLN A 119 -17.77 3.88 -5.90
CA GLN A 119 -17.69 2.43 -6.09
C GLN A 119 -16.25 1.96 -6.00
N PRO A 120 -16.00 0.78 -5.40
CA PRO A 120 -14.67 0.18 -5.45
C PRO A 120 -14.36 -0.29 -6.88
N PRO A 121 -13.07 -0.42 -7.26
CA PRO A 121 -12.73 -0.97 -8.55
C PRO A 121 -13.15 -2.44 -8.66
N PRO A 122 -13.37 -2.97 -9.89
CA PRO A 122 -13.86 -4.34 -10.08
C PRO A 122 -12.98 -5.43 -9.46
N MET A 123 -11.68 -5.17 -9.28
CA MET A 123 -10.73 -6.10 -8.68
C MET A 123 -10.74 -6.11 -7.15
N ALA A 124 -11.45 -5.18 -6.50
CA ALA A 124 -11.50 -5.08 -5.04
C ALA A 124 -12.20 -6.31 -4.41
N ILE A 125 -11.68 -6.68 -3.25
CA ILE A 125 -12.20 -7.77 -2.43
C ILE A 125 -13.15 -7.19 -1.40
#